data_b7b6bf938f45d65c86c60338a7767d87
#
_entry.id   b7b6bf938f45d65c86c60338a7767d87
#
_cell.length_a   1.000
_cell.length_b   1.000
_cell.length_c   1.000
_cell.angle_alpha   90.00
_cell.angle_beta   90.00
_cell.angle_gamma   90.00
#
_symmetry.space_group_name_H-M   'P 1'
#
loop_
_entity.id
_entity.type
_entity.pdbx_description
1 polymer ?
#
loop_
_entity_poly.entity_id
_entity_poly.type
_entity_poly.pdbx_seq_one_letter_code
_entity_poly.pdbx_strand_id
1 'polypeptide(L)'
;FDPMIERQADEIIEKGLSKGASRDEVVKGLRKQIGSFLMKSTGGIDSAALGLPASQQAVERAFLFFSPSYTRACLSFIATAFTKGDLEGKLARRSLLGLAMFGTTTYTAMASSLGQEPKLDPTRGDFMSLRIGDSDVGFGGFYRSFLGMLSKTGDSFAEDRTFEKDRTNPILAWLKGRTSPTSSTAWDLITGSNFLGEPLETDLSSRAKYIGNKFTPFWAENVFTTDPVTGDYQWTDLNKAGLAAELIGFRSTPIDVFDETRRVRDEFADEFYGKKWNDLTNVERTLITRESEYLKTLQATSKEVSAR
;
A
#
# COMPACT_ATOMS: atom_id res chain seq x y z
N PHE A 1 -6.35 12.71 28.35
CA PHE A 1 -4.89 12.54 28.57
C PHE A 1 -4.41 13.12 29.92
N ASP A 2 -5.05 14.14 30.49
CA ASP A 2 -4.57 14.76 31.72
C ASP A 2 -4.36 13.80 32.90
N PRO A 3 -5.29 12.87 33.25
CA PRO A 3 -5.04 11.90 34.32
C PRO A 3 -3.84 10.96 34.06
N MET A 4 -3.56 10.67 32.82
CA MET A 4 -2.40 9.88 32.43
C MET A 4 -1.10 10.67 32.59
N ILE A 5 -1.12 11.95 32.23
CA ILE A 5 0.03 12.86 32.36
C ILE A 5 0.40 13.03 33.84
N GLU A 6 -0.58 13.31 34.69
CA GLU A 6 -0.37 13.49 36.12
C GLU A 6 0.23 12.24 36.76
N ARG A 7 -0.37 11.08 36.52
CA ARG A 7 0.17 9.81 37.03
C ARG A 7 1.58 9.52 36.54
N GLN A 8 1.87 9.80 35.27
CA GLN A 8 3.19 9.58 34.68
C GLN A 8 4.22 10.55 35.24
N ALA A 9 3.83 11.81 35.53
CA ALA A 9 4.69 12.80 36.15
C ALA A 9 5.07 12.38 37.57
N ASP A 10 4.10 11.95 38.37
CA ASP A 10 4.32 11.46 39.73
C ASP A 10 5.26 10.25 39.72
N GLU A 11 5.05 9.29 38.81
CA GLU A 11 5.93 8.12 38.67
C GLU A 11 7.39 8.50 38.30
N ILE A 12 7.59 9.50 37.41
CA ILE A 12 8.92 9.99 37.03
C ILE A 12 9.63 10.64 38.25
N ILE A 13 8.89 11.39 39.05
CA ILE A 13 9.43 12.06 40.23
C ILE A 13 9.79 11.05 41.31
N GLU A 14 8.86 10.12 41.64
CA GLU A 14 9.08 9.08 42.63
C GLU A 14 10.28 8.19 42.32
N LYS A 15 10.48 7.89 41.03
CA LYS A 15 11.64 7.11 40.58
C LYS A 15 12.95 7.89 40.47
N GLY A 16 12.95 9.18 40.84
CA GLY A 16 14.13 10.05 40.74
C GLY A 16 14.62 10.28 39.31
N LEU A 17 13.75 10.05 38.31
CA LEU A 17 14.08 10.20 36.89
C LEU A 17 13.93 11.63 36.37
N SER A 18 13.47 12.55 37.24
CA SER A 18 13.25 13.97 36.87
C SER A 18 14.54 14.76 36.68
N LYS A 19 15.70 14.21 37.08
CA LYS A 19 17.02 14.88 37.00
C LYS A 19 17.03 16.31 37.60
N GLY A 20 16.23 16.55 38.62
CA GLY A 20 16.11 17.84 39.28
C GLY A 20 15.09 18.80 38.64
N ALA A 21 14.35 18.37 37.60
CA ALA A 21 13.26 19.15 37.03
C ALA A 21 12.09 19.24 38.01
N SER A 22 11.42 20.40 38.02
CA SER A 22 10.19 20.58 38.78
C SER A 22 9.04 19.75 38.19
N ARG A 23 8.00 19.49 39.01
CA ARG A 23 6.80 18.80 38.56
C ARG A 23 6.17 19.45 37.32
N ASP A 24 6.10 20.75 37.29
CA ASP A 24 5.53 21.53 36.20
C ASP A 24 6.33 21.36 34.90
N GLU A 25 7.66 21.32 34.99
CA GLU A 25 8.53 21.05 33.83
C GLU A 25 8.34 19.64 33.29
N VAL A 26 8.21 18.64 34.17
CA VAL A 26 7.92 17.25 33.78
C VAL A 26 6.56 17.18 33.09
N VAL A 27 5.51 17.77 33.64
CA VAL A 27 4.18 17.81 33.05
C VAL A 27 4.19 18.51 31.70
N LYS A 28 4.89 19.64 31.56
CA LYS A 28 5.06 20.35 30.28
C LYS A 28 5.78 19.49 29.24
N GLY A 29 6.81 18.77 29.65
CA GLY A 29 7.54 17.82 28.79
C GLY A 29 6.64 16.68 28.28
N LEU A 30 5.83 16.08 29.16
CA LEU A 30 4.88 15.04 28.81
C LEU A 30 3.77 15.54 27.86
N ARG A 31 3.24 16.73 28.10
CA ARG A 31 2.27 17.37 27.19
C ARG A 31 2.85 17.58 25.80
N LYS A 32 4.13 18.00 25.70
CA LYS A 32 4.83 18.13 24.41
C LYS A 32 4.97 16.77 23.69
N GLN A 33 5.29 15.70 24.43
CA GLN A 33 5.39 14.36 23.86
C GLN A 33 4.04 13.86 23.33
N ILE A 34 2.96 14.09 24.06
CA ILE A 34 1.61 13.74 23.60
C ILE A 34 1.20 14.59 22.39
N GLY A 35 1.49 15.87 22.38
CA GLY A 35 1.25 16.73 21.22
C GLY A 35 1.98 16.22 19.98
N SER A 36 3.26 15.86 20.11
CA SER A 36 4.04 15.25 19.02
C SER A 36 3.44 13.92 18.54
N PHE A 37 3.03 13.07 19.48
CA PHE A 37 2.33 11.82 19.16
C PHE A 37 1.06 12.05 18.35
N LEU A 38 0.20 12.97 18.81
CA LEU A 38 -1.07 13.28 18.12
C LEU A 38 -0.82 13.84 16.72
N MET A 39 0.11 14.77 16.55
CA MET A 39 0.46 15.31 15.23
C MET A 39 0.93 14.22 14.27
N LYS A 40 1.76 13.28 14.73
CA LYS A 40 2.25 12.18 13.90
C LYS A 40 1.15 11.17 13.59
N SER A 41 0.32 10.82 14.56
CA SER A 41 -0.76 9.84 14.39
C SER A 41 -1.88 10.31 13.47
N THR A 42 -2.14 11.63 13.43
CA THR A 42 -3.15 12.24 12.56
C THR A 42 -2.63 12.68 11.19
N GLY A 43 -1.34 12.51 10.91
CA GLY A 43 -0.75 12.99 9.66
C GLY A 43 -0.50 14.50 9.59
N GLY A 44 -0.68 15.21 10.71
CA GLY A 44 -0.63 16.67 10.82
C GLY A 44 0.76 17.27 11.04
N ILE A 45 1.85 16.62 10.62
CA ILE A 45 3.18 17.19 10.75
C ILE A 45 3.27 18.47 9.92
N ASP A 46 3.48 19.60 10.61
CA ASP A 46 3.77 20.86 9.97
C ASP A 46 5.22 20.84 9.44
N SER A 47 5.36 20.87 8.13
CA SER A 47 6.67 20.91 7.46
C SER A 47 7.42 22.21 7.77
N ALA A 48 6.72 23.32 8.06
CA ALA A 48 7.34 24.57 8.47
C ALA A 48 7.93 24.45 9.88
N ALA A 49 7.26 23.76 10.80
CA ALA A 49 7.78 23.49 12.15
C ALA A 49 9.03 22.59 12.14
N LEU A 50 9.27 21.84 11.05
CA LEU A 50 10.51 21.10 10.81
C LEU A 50 11.64 21.94 10.21
N GLY A 51 11.43 23.26 10.04
CA GLY A 51 12.41 24.15 9.45
C GLY A 51 12.57 24.05 7.93
N LEU A 52 11.63 23.40 7.25
CA LEU A 52 11.69 23.28 5.79
C LEU A 52 11.26 24.59 5.14
N PRO A 53 12.08 25.18 4.23
CA PRO A 53 11.73 26.40 3.54
C PRO A 53 10.51 26.23 2.65
N ALA A 54 9.73 27.30 2.48
CA ALA A 54 8.49 27.29 1.70
C ALA A 54 8.71 26.84 0.24
N SER A 55 9.85 27.19 -0.35
CA SER A 55 10.24 26.75 -1.69
C SER A 55 10.40 25.24 -1.79
N GLN A 56 11.06 24.61 -0.81
CA GLN A 56 11.19 23.16 -0.75
C GLN A 56 9.83 22.48 -0.58
N GLN A 57 8.98 23.00 0.32
CA GLN A 57 7.63 22.48 0.52
C GLN A 57 6.79 22.57 -0.76
N ALA A 58 6.90 23.67 -1.52
CA ALA A 58 6.22 23.85 -2.79
C ALA A 58 6.67 22.82 -3.83
N VAL A 59 7.99 22.62 -3.98
CA VAL A 59 8.56 21.61 -4.89
C VAL A 59 8.13 20.19 -4.50
N GLU A 60 8.19 19.86 -3.21
CA GLU A 60 7.80 18.54 -2.74
C GLU A 60 6.32 18.25 -2.96
N ARG A 61 5.44 19.24 -2.73
CA ARG A 61 3.99 19.09 -2.97
C ARG A 61 3.65 18.99 -4.45
N ALA A 62 4.34 19.76 -5.29
CA ALA A 62 4.06 19.80 -6.71
C ALA A 62 4.63 18.60 -7.48
N PHE A 63 5.82 18.15 -7.10
CA PHE A 63 6.60 17.25 -7.96
C PHE A 63 7.02 15.93 -7.30
N LEU A 64 7.28 15.88 -5.99
CA LEU A 64 7.93 14.69 -5.43
C LEU A 64 6.95 13.68 -4.85
N PHE A 65 5.99 14.10 -4.02
CA PHE A 65 5.12 13.18 -3.29
C PHE A 65 3.65 13.56 -3.42
N PHE A 66 2.80 12.55 -3.49
CA PHE A 66 1.34 12.75 -3.50
C PHE A 66 0.84 13.41 -2.20
N SER A 67 1.41 13.06 -1.05
CA SER A 67 1.10 13.67 0.24
C SER A 67 2.32 13.67 1.16
N PRO A 68 3.26 14.63 1.00
CA PRO A 68 4.53 14.60 1.70
C PRO A 68 4.38 14.69 3.22
N SER A 69 3.47 15.52 3.72
CA SER A 69 3.24 15.67 5.16
C SER A 69 2.71 14.39 5.80
N TYR A 70 1.75 13.72 5.15
CA TYR A 70 1.20 12.45 5.62
C TYR A 70 2.25 11.33 5.60
N THR A 71 3.00 11.20 4.51
CA THR A 71 4.06 10.19 4.39
C THR A 71 5.13 10.38 5.46
N ARG A 72 5.57 11.63 5.70
CA ARG A 72 6.50 11.95 6.79
C ARG A 72 5.93 11.62 8.16
N ALA A 73 4.66 11.96 8.39
CA ALA A 73 3.99 11.67 9.64
C ALA A 73 3.98 10.17 9.94
N CYS A 74 3.56 9.36 8.97
CA CYS A 74 3.53 7.91 9.12
C CYS A 74 4.93 7.32 9.35
N LEU A 75 5.92 7.72 8.56
CA LEU A 75 7.31 7.26 8.75
C LEU A 75 7.88 7.70 10.09
N SER A 76 7.66 8.96 10.49
CA SER A 76 8.09 9.48 11.80
C SER A 76 7.38 8.79 12.95
N PHE A 77 6.10 8.43 12.79
CA PHE A 77 5.36 7.68 13.78
C PHE A 77 5.92 6.27 13.98
N ILE A 78 6.18 5.56 12.88
CA ILE A 78 6.84 4.25 12.91
C ILE A 78 8.22 4.36 13.55
N ALA A 79 9.06 5.29 13.08
CA ALA A 79 10.39 5.50 13.64
C ALA A 79 10.33 5.79 15.15
N THR A 80 9.41 6.64 15.59
CA THR A 80 9.19 6.95 17.02
C THR A 80 8.89 5.68 17.84
N ALA A 81 8.08 4.79 17.32
CA ALA A 81 7.76 3.53 18.00
C ALA A 81 8.98 2.66 18.24
N PHE A 82 9.93 2.64 17.33
CA PHE A 82 11.13 1.77 17.43
C PHE A 82 12.34 2.46 18.10
N THR A 83 12.44 3.79 18.00
CA THR A 83 13.65 4.51 18.47
C THR A 83 13.48 5.18 19.82
N LYS A 84 12.24 5.53 20.22
CA LYS A 84 11.99 6.27 21.47
C LYS A 84 11.54 5.34 22.61
N GLY A 85 12.21 5.48 23.77
CA GLY A 85 11.84 4.80 25.03
C GLY A 85 10.87 5.57 25.91
N ASP A 86 10.60 6.84 25.60
CA ASP A 86 9.76 7.78 26.35
C ASP A 86 8.24 7.52 26.21
N LEU A 87 7.42 8.40 26.75
CA LEU A 87 5.97 8.29 26.67
C LEU A 87 5.47 8.30 25.21
N GLU A 88 6.05 9.16 24.37
CA GLU A 88 5.71 9.23 22.96
C GLU A 88 5.94 7.87 22.24
N GLY A 89 7.10 7.26 22.47
CA GLY A 89 7.44 5.96 21.92
C GLY A 89 6.54 4.82 22.44
N LYS A 90 6.19 4.85 23.73
CA LYS A 90 5.26 3.86 24.32
C LYS A 90 3.86 3.99 23.70
N LEU A 91 3.34 5.21 23.52
CA LEU A 91 2.07 5.46 22.87
C LEU A 91 2.08 5.04 21.42
N ALA A 92 3.13 5.37 20.67
CA ALA A 92 3.29 4.97 19.29
C ALA A 92 3.28 3.44 19.12
N ARG A 93 4.06 2.70 19.93
CA ARG A 93 4.05 1.21 19.91
C ARG A 93 2.67 0.64 20.20
N ARG A 94 2.01 1.14 21.28
CA ARG A 94 0.69 0.66 21.67
C ARG A 94 -0.34 0.91 20.56
N SER A 95 -0.28 2.08 19.93
CA SER A 95 -1.19 2.40 18.82
C SER A 95 -0.94 1.57 17.58
N LEU A 96 0.32 1.31 17.21
CA LEU A 96 0.65 0.42 16.08
C LEU A 96 0.21 -1.02 16.33
N LEU A 97 0.42 -1.54 17.54
CA LEU A 97 -0.06 -2.86 17.92
C LEU A 97 -1.60 -2.92 17.91
N GLY A 98 -2.26 -1.90 18.48
CA GLY A 98 -3.72 -1.80 18.45
C GLY A 98 -4.27 -1.74 17.03
N LEU A 99 -3.64 -0.96 16.16
CA LEU A 99 -4.01 -0.87 14.74
C LEU A 99 -3.82 -2.21 14.03
N ALA A 100 -2.70 -2.90 14.26
CA ALA A 100 -2.43 -4.20 13.66
C ALA A 100 -3.45 -5.25 14.14
N MET A 101 -3.68 -5.35 15.45
CA MET A 101 -4.63 -6.31 16.02
C MET A 101 -6.05 -6.03 15.57
N PHE A 102 -6.51 -4.79 15.73
CA PHE A 102 -7.87 -4.39 15.34
C PHE A 102 -8.08 -4.53 13.83
N GLY A 103 -7.12 -4.05 13.03
CA GLY A 103 -7.18 -4.13 11.57
C GLY A 103 -7.24 -5.58 11.08
N THR A 104 -6.35 -6.44 11.59
CA THR A 104 -6.33 -7.87 11.22
C THR A 104 -7.60 -8.59 11.66
N THR A 105 -8.06 -8.36 12.89
CA THR A 105 -9.28 -9.01 13.41
C THR A 105 -10.50 -8.57 12.61
N THR A 106 -10.65 -7.26 12.35
CA THR A 106 -11.76 -6.72 11.56
C THR A 106 -11.73 -7.26 10.14
N TYR A 107 -10.56 -7.23 9.50
CA TYR A 107 -10.39 -7.79 8.16
C TYR A 107 -10.76 -9.27 8.10
N THR A 108 -10.22 -10.09 9.03
CA THR A 108 -10.52 -11.53 9.09
C THR A 108 -12.00 -11.81 9.30
N ALA A 109 -12.65 -11.07 10.20
CA ALA A 109 -14.09 -11.21 10.45
C ALA A 109 -14.90 -10.86 9.18
N MET A 110 -14.52 -9.79 8.47
CA MET A 110 -15.19 -9.40 7.22
C MET A 110 -14.95 -10.43 6.11
N ALA A 111 -13.73 -10.93 5.94
CA ALA A 111 -13.42 -11.98 4.97
C ALA A 111 -14.26 -13.22 5.24
N SER A 112 -14.29 -13.70 6.49
CA SER A 112 -15.09 -14.86 6.88
C SER A 112 -16.59 -14.66 6.68
N SER A 113 -17.11 -13.44 6.96
CA SER A 113 -18.52 -13.12 6.74
C SER A 113 -18.94 -13.12 5.26
N LEU A 114 -17.97 -12.88 4.37
CA LEU A 114 -18.14 -12.94 2.91
C LEU A 114 -17.81 -14.34 2.32
N GLY A 115 -17.49 -15.32 3.17
CA GLY A 115 -17.06 -16.65 2.71
C GLY A 115 -15.72 -16.66 2.01
N GLN A 116 -14.87 -15.65 2.26
CA GLN A 116 -13.54 -15.53 1.64
C GLN A 116 -12.45 -15.94 2.65
N GLU A 117 -11.40 -16.59 2.15
CA GLU A 117 -10.21 -16.86 2.94
C GLU A 117 -9.44 -15.57 3.24
N PRO A 118 -9.04 -15.34 4.50
CA PRO A 118 -8.24 -14.17 4.87
C PRO A 118 -6.85 -14.20 4.22
N LYS A 119 -6.53 -13.17 3.44
CA LYS A 119 -5.25 -13.00 2.76
C LYS A 119 -4.26 -12.28 3.68
N LEU A 120 -3.53 -13.02 4.50
CA LEU A 120 -2.64 -12.49 5.55
C LEU A 120 -1.16 -12.50 5.18
N ASP A 121 -0.81 -12.92 3.97
CA ASP A 121 0.56 -12.90 3.47
C ASP A 121 0.92 -11.49 2.95
N PRO A 122 1.81 -10.75 3.65
CA PRO A 122 2.17 -9.38 3.28
C PRO A 122 3.05 -9.30 2.03
N THR A 123 3.57 -10.41 1.53
CA THR A 123 4.36 -10.45 0.28
C THR A 123 3.47 -10.41 -0.95
N ARG A 124 2.20 -10.75 -0.80
CA ARG A 124 1.21 -10.77 -1.89
C ARG A 124 0.68 -9.36 -2.18
N GLY A 125 0.33 -9.11 -3.43
CA GLY A 125 -0.31 -7.85 -3.86
C GLY A 125 -1.70 -7.66 -3.26
N ASP A 126 -2.43 -8.76 -3.04
CA ASP A 126 -3.77 -8.82 -2.49
C ASP A 126 -3.82 -8.95 -0.95
N PHE A 127 -2.68 -8.75 -0.27
CA PHE A 127 -2.59 -8.74 1.21
C PHE A 127 -3.67 -7.86 1.84
N MET A 128 -4.43 -8.38 2.79
CA MET A 128 -5.54 -7.69 3.46
C MET A 128 -6.52 -7.01 2.48
N SER A 129 -6.86 -7.66 1.38
CA SER A 129 -7.91 -7.22 0.47
C SER A 129 -9.10 -8.17 0.49
N LEU A 130 -10.30 -7.59 0.31
CA LEU A 130 -11.55 -8.32 0.14
C LEU A 130 -12.01 -8.17 -1.31
N ARG A 131 -12.43 -9.25 -1.91
CA ARG A 131 -13.07 -9.21 -3.21
C ARG A 131 -14.53 -8.79 -3.04
N ILE A 132 -14.90 -7.66 -3.63
CA ILE A 132 -16.25 -7.12 -3.63
C ILE A 132 -16.64 -6.80 -5.07
N GLY A 133 -17.48 -7.66 -5.68
CA GLY A 133 -17.74 -7.58 -7.12
C GLY A 133 -16.46 -7.79 -7.93
N ASP A 134 -16.18 -6.89 -8.87
CA ASP A 134 -15.03 -6.94 -9.75
C ASP A 134 -13.83 -6.13 -9.23
N SER A 135 -13.76 -5.91 -7.92
CA SER A 135 -12.67 -5.16 -7.30
C SER A 135 -12.13 -5.83 -6.06
N ASP A 136 -10.83 -5.70 -5.88
CA ASP A 136 -10.15 -5.96 -4.63
C ASP A 136 -10.11 -4.69 -3.78
N VAL A 137 -10.82 -4.69 -2.66
CA VAL A 137 -10.89 -3.58 -1.70
C VAL A 137 -9.90 -3.82 -0.58
N GLY A 138 -8.85 -3.01 -0.53
CA GLY A 138 -7.75 -3.18 0.42
C GLY A 138 -7.92 -2.39 1.70
N PHE A 139 -7.63 -3.03 2.84
CA PHE A 139 -7.63 -2.44 4.18
C PHE A 139 -6.24 -1.96 4.58
N GLY A 140 -6.16 -0.85 5.33
CA GLY A 140 -4.94 -0.45 6.03
C GLY A 140 -4.04 0.57 5.31
N GLY A 141 -4.37 1.04 4.12
CA GLY A 141 -3.73 2.19 3.45
C GLY A 141 -2.19 2.18 3.49
N PHE A 142 -1.61 3.18 4.14
CA PHE A 142 -0.17 3.33 4.25
C PHE A 142 0.50 2.14 4.94
N TYR A 143 -0.03 1.70 6.06
CA TYR A 143 0.59 0.64 6.88
C TYR A 143 0.59 -0.71 6.18
N ARG A 144 -0.49 -1.04 5.46
CA ARG A 144 -0.56 -2.23 4.61
C ARG A 144 0.55 -2.25 3.56
N SER A 145 0.70 -1.17 2.80
CA SER A 145 1.72 -1.07 1.76
C SER A 145 3.14 -1.01 2.32
N PHE A 146 3.32 -0.42 3.51
CA PHE A 146 4.61 -0.40 4.20
C PHE A 146 5.01 -1.78 4.72
N LEU A 147 4.08 -2.54 5.31
CA LEU A 147 4.31 -3.92 5.72
C LEU A 147 4.64 -4.81 4.52
N GLY A 148 3.92 -4.66 3.40
CA GLY A 148 4.23 -5.39 2.17
C GLY A 148 5.64 -5.08 1.64
N MET A 149 6.05 -3.83 1.67
CA MET A 149 7.41 -3.43 1.29
C MET A 149 8.46 -4.06 2.22
N LEU A 150 8.26 -3.99 3.54
CA LEU A 150 9.19 -4.58 4.51
C LEU A 150 9.30 -6.10 4.34
N SER A 151 8.19 -6.79 4.14
CA SER A 151 8.16 -8.24 3.99
C SER A 151 8.89 -8.68 2.73
N LYS A 152 8.58 -8.07 1.58
CA LYS A 152 9.28 -8.33 0.32
C LYS A 152 10.78 -8.00 0.39
N THR A 153 11.13 -6.96 1.15
CA THR A 153 12.53 -6.61 1.40
C THR A 153 13.22 -7.70 2.23
N GLY A 154 12.54 -8.20 3.28
CA GLY A 154 13.03 -9.30 4.11
C GLY A 154 13.26 -10.58 3.31
N ASP A 155 12.31 -10.96 2.46
CA ASP A 155 12.44 -12.13 1.57
C ASP A 155 13.61 -11.97 0.58
N SER A 156 13.79 -10.77 0.02
CA SER A 156 14.91 -10.48 -0.90
C SER A 156 16.26 -10.62 -0.21
N PHE A 157 16.36 -10.27 1.08
CA PHE A 157 17.56 -10.52 1.87
C PHE A 157 17.74 -12.00 2.22
N ALA A 158 16.66 -12.70 2.56
CA ALA A 158 16.72 -14.12 2.92
C ALA A 158 17.12 -15.01 1.73
N GLU A 159 16.79 -14.59 0.51
CA GLU A 159 17.12 -15.30 -0.73
C GLU A 159 18.45 -14.82 -1.36
N ASP A 160 19.23 -14.00 -0.64
CA ASP A 160 20.53 -13.43 -1.08
C ASP A 160 20.44 -12.72 -2.44
N ARG A 161 19.24 -12.17 -2.76
CA ARG A 161 19.05 -11.37 -3.95
C ARG A 161 19.65 -9.99 -3.69
N THR A 162 20.68 -9.64 -4.45
CA THR A 162 21.24 -8.29 -4.46
C THR A 162 20.17 -7.30 -4.91
N PHE A 163 20.06 -6.18 -4.19
CA PHE A 163 19.18 -5.08 -4.57
C PHE A 163 19.65 -4.48 -5.89
N GLU A 164 19.11 -4.94 -6.99
CA GLU A 164 19.31 -4.29 -8.27
C GLU A 164 18.62 -2.93 -8.28
N LYS A 165 19.15 -1.99 -9.04
CA LYS A 165 18.58 -0.62 -9.17
C LYS A 165 17.39 -0.61 -10.13
N ASP A 166 16.64 -1.68 -10.14
CA ASP A 166 15.51 -1.87 -11.02
C ASP A 166 14.18 -1.97 -10.23
N ARG A 167 13.13 -2.26 -10.97
CA ARG A 167 11.76 -2.43 -10.44
C ARG A 167 11.59 -3.61 -9.48
N THR A 168 12.55 -4.54 -9.43
CA THR A 168 12.48 -5.70 -8.54
C THR A 168 12.83 -5.31 -7.11
N ASN A 169 13.45 -4.13 -6.91
CA ASN A 169 13.74 -3.58 -5.60
C ASN A 169 12.45 -3.12 -4.89
N PRO A 170 12.02 -3.80 -3.82
CA PRO A 170 10.75 -3.50 -3.15
C PRO A 170 10.68 -2.07 -2.59
N ILE A 171 11.82 -1.52 -2.15
CA ILE A 171 11.90 -0.17 -1.59
C ILE A 171 11.70 0.86 -2.69
N LEU A 172 12.39 0.71 -3.84
CA LEU A 172 12.24 1.61 -4.98
C LEU A 172 10.83 1.55 -5.56
N ALA A 173 10.26 0.36 -5.70
CA ALA A 173 8.89 0.18 -6.15
C ALA A 173 7.89 0.86 -5.20
N TRP A 174 8.08 0.71 -3.90
CA TRP A 174 7.23 1.36 -2.90
C TRP A 174 7.36 2.88 -2.93
N LEU A 175 8.58 3.42 -3.04
CA LEU A 175 8.82 4.85 -3.17
C LEU A 175 8.21 5.41 -4.45
N LYS A 176 8.41 4.73 -5.59
CA LYS A 176 7.82 5.12 -6.88
C LYS A 176 6.30 5.21 -6.81
N GLY A 177 5.64 4.25 -6.15
CA GLY A 177 4.19 4.28 -5.93
C GLY A 177 3.69 5.41 -5.01
N ARG A 178 4.59 6.18 -4.39
CA ARG A 178 4.31 7.33 -3.53
C ARG A 178 4.65 8.68 -4.18
N THR A 179 5.29 8.66 -5.32
CA THR A 179 5.59 9.89 -6.05
C THR A 179 4.32 10.50 -6.63
N SER A 180 4.36 11.81 -6.88
CA SER A 180 3.27 12.49 -7.57
C SER A 180 3.11 11.95 -8.99
N PRO A 181 1.92 12.06 -9.61
CA PRO A 181 1.74 11.69 -11.00
C PRO A 181 2.77 12.33 -11.94
N THR A 182 3.13 13.57 -11.68
CA THR A 182 4.16 14.31 -12.45
C THR A 182 5.53 13.63 -12.35
N SER A 183 5.98 13.30 -11.14
CA SER A 183 7.28 12.65 -10.92
C SER A 183 7.30 11.22 -11.45
N SER A 184 6.21 10.48 -11.23
CA SER A 184 6.05 9.13 -11.77
C SER A 184 6.10 9.13 -13.30
N THR A 185 5.40 10.06 -13.94
CA THR A 185 5.42 10.20 -15.41
C THR A 185 6.81 10.60 -15.91
N ALA A 186 7.48 11.57 -15.28
CA ALA A 186 8.84 11.96 -15.66
C ALA A 186 9.81 10.78 -15.53
N TRP A 187 9.70 10.00 -14.45
CA TRP A 187 10.51 8.79 -14.27
C TRP A 187 10.26 7.77 -15.37
N ASP A 188 9.01 7.48 -15.70
CA ASP A 188 8.63 6.52 -16.73
C ASP A 188 9.12 6.96 -18.12
N LEU A 189 9.04 8.26 -18.45
CA LEU A 189 9.56 8.81 -19.70
C LEU A 189 11.11 8.73 -19.79
N ILE A 190 11.81 8.95 -18.68
CA ILE A 190 13.29 8.87 -18.62
C ILE A 190 13.75 7.41 -18.76
N THR A 191 13.06 6.48 -18.08
CA THR A 191 13.40 5.05 -18.11
C THR A 191 12.90 4.34 -19.36
N GLY A 192 11.97 4.95 -20.10
CA GLY A 192 11.33 4.34 -21.27
C GLY A 192 10.39 3.18 -20.94
N SER A 193 10.00 3.03 -19.67
CA SER A 193 9.13 1.95 -19.20
C SER A 193 8.16 2.42 -18.13
N ASN A 194 6.97 1.82 -18.11
CA ASN A 194 5.94 2.12 -17.12
C ASN A 194 6.27 1.50 -15.74
N PHE A 195 5.36 1.63 -14.78
CA PHE A 195 5.52 1.06 -13.43
C PHE A 195 5.67 -0.47 -13.44
N LEU A 196 5.01 -1.17 -14.36
CA LEU A 196 5.10 -2.62 -14.53
C LEU A 196 6.37 -3.05 -15.29
N GLY A 197 7.13 -2.07 -15.83
CA GLY A 197 8.35 -2.28 -16.61
C GLY A 197 8.08 -2.63 -18.08
N GLU A 198 6.87 -2.42 -18.55
CA GLU A 198 6.54 -2.52 -19.96
C GLU A 198 7.12 -1.32 -20.69
N PRO A 199 7.74 -1.52 -21.87
CA PRO A 199 8.30 -0.41 -22.64
C PRO A 199 7.18 0.56 -23.05
N LEU A 200 7.46 1.86 -22.92
CA LEU A 200 6.55 2.89 -23.40
C LEU A 200 6.58 2.92 -24.93
N GLU A 201 5.39 2.97 -25.54
CA GLU A 201 5.30 3.14 -26.98
C GLU A 201 6.02 4.40 -27.45
N THR A 202 6.61 4.34 -28.63
CA THR A 202 7.38 5.46 -29.19
C THR A 202 6.51 6.51 -29.86
N ASP A 203 5.28 6.14 -30.19
CA ASP A 203 4.31 7.02 -30.81
C ASP A 203 3.85 8.15 -29.89
N LEU A 204 3.76 9.37 -30.43
CA LEU A 204 3.41 10.57 -29.67
C LEU A 204 1.98 10.54 -29.13
N SER A 205 1.04 9.95 -29.86
CA SER A 205 -0.36 9.86 -29.44
C SER A 205 -0.52 8.91 -28.26
N SER A 206 0.10 7.76 -28.31
CA SER A 206 0.12 6.77 -27.22
C SER A 206 0.80 7.31 -25.96
N ARG A 207 1.90 8.05 -26.12
CA ARG A 207 2.54 8.76 -24.99
C ARG A 207 1.66 9.83 -24.38
N ALA A 208 0.97 10.62 -25.21
CA ALA A 208 0.04 11.64 -24.70
C ALA A 208 -1.13 10.99 -23.95
N LYS A 209 -1.68 9.89 -24.46
CA LYS A 209 -2.72 9.09 -23.79
C LYS A 209 -2.20 8.52 -22.46
N TYR A 210 -1.00 7.93 -22.44
CA TYR A 210 -0.36 7.44 -21.22
C TYR A 210 -0.21 8.52 -20.16
N ILE A 211 0.28 9.71 -20.54
CA ILE A 211 0.41 10.86 -19.64
C ILE A 211 -0.97 11.27 -19.11
N GLY A 212 -1.98 11.39 -19.99
CA GLY A 212 -3.35 11.75 -19.60
C GLY A 212 -3.91 10.79 -18.55
N ASN A 213 -3.72 9.48 -18.73
CA ASN A 213 -4.18 8.45 -17.80
C ASN A 213 -3.56 8.58 -16.40
N LYS A 214 -2.30 9.01 -16.30
CA LYS A 214 -1.63 9.23 -15.01
C LYS A 214 -2.27 10.34 -14.15
N PHE A 215 -2.97 11.28 -14.77
CA PHE A 215 -3.66 12.36 -14.07
C PHE A 215 -5.15 12.06 -13.84
N THR A 216 -5.62 10.90 -14.28
CA THR A 216 -6.99 10.47 -14.03
C THR A 216 -7.15 10.13 -12.54
N PRO A 217 -8.18 10.64 -11.84
CA PRO A 217 -8.43 10.29 -10.46
C PRO A 217 -8.67 8.79 -10.27
N PHE A 218 -8.21 8.21 -9.18
CA PHE A 218 -8.39 6.77 -8.90
C PHE A 218 -9.85 6.29 -8.96
N TRP A 219 -10.80 7.13 -8.51
CA TRP A 219 -12.22 6.78 -8.59
C TRP A 219 -12.74 6.63 -10.02
N ALA A 220 -12.07 7.24 -11.00
CA ALA A 220 -12.47 7.15 -12.38
C ALA A 220 -12.25 5.73 -12.96
N GLU A 221 -11.31 4.96 -12.42
CA GLU A 221 -11.09 3.55 -12.78
C GLU A 221 -12.33 2.68 -12.45
N ASN A 222 -13.15 3.09 -11.49
CA ASN A 222 -14.41 2.41 -11.15
C ASN A 222 -15.59 2.82 -12.06
N VAL A 223 -15.41 3.82 -12.90
CA VAL A 223 -16.43 4.36 -13.82
C VAL A 223 -16.07 4.08 -15.28
N PHE A 224 -14.78 4.12 -15.57
CA PHE A 224 -14.24 3.89 -16.89
C PHE A 224 -13.24 2.74 -16.82
N THR A 225 -13.38 1.76 -17.69
CA THR A 225 -12.32 0.80 -17.95
C THR A 225 -11.70 1.07 -19.30
N THR A 226 -10.44 0.75 -19.44
CA THR A 226 -9.80 0.76 -20.75
C THR A 226 -9.99 -0.63 -21.36
N ASP A 227 -10.60 -0.70 -22.53
CA ASP A 227 -10.66 -1.95 -23.29
C ASP A 227 -9.21 -2.45 -23.50
N PRO A 228 -8.86 -3.62 -22.99
CA PRO A 228 -7.49 -4.13 -23.12
C PRO A 228 -7.12 -4.42 -24.57
N VAL A 229 -8.11 -4.53 -25.47
CA VAL A 229 -7.92 -4.84 -26.88
C VAL A 229 -7.75 -3.57 -27.72
N THR A 230 -8.63 -2.59 -27.55
CA THR A 230 -8.60 -1.36 -28.36
C THR A 230 -7.88 -0.21 -27.65
N GLY A 231 -7.70 -0.30 -26.35
CA GLY A 231 -7.19 0.79 -25.53
C GLY A 231 -8.16 1.95 -25.37
N ASP A 232 -9.41 1.79 -25.82
CA ASP A 232 -10.43 2.84 -25.72
C ASP A 232 -11.11 2.83 -24.35
N TYR A 233 -11.51 4.03 -23.89
CA TYR A 233 -12.30 4.14 -22.68
C TYR A 233 -13.73 3.67 -22.95
N GLN A 234 -14.13 2.65 -22.21
CA GLN A 234 -15.51 2.18 -22.19
C GLN A 234 -16.14 2.52 -20.84
N TRP A 235 -17.40 2.94 -20.87
CA TRP A 235 -18.19 3.01 -19.66
C TRP A 235 -18.42 1.59 -19.17
N THR A 236 -17.89 1.26 -18.02
CA THR A 236 -18.26 0.01 -17.35
C THR A 236 -19.61 0.19 -16.67
N ASP A 237 -20.31 -0.92 -16.48
CA ASP A 237 -21.32 -0.98 -15.43
C ASP A 237 -20.64 -0.51 -14.14
N LEU A 238 -21.10 0.65 -13.65
CA LEU A 238 -20.50 1.38 -12.55
C LEU A 238 -20.15 0.41 -11.41
N ASN A 239 -18.89 0.23 -11.11
CA ASN A 239 -18.47 -0.56 -9.96
C ASN A 239 -18.81 0.20 -8.67
N LYS A 240 -20.09 0.13 -8.31
CA LYS A 240 -20.66 0.83 -7.15
C LYS A 240 -19.94 0.48 -5.85
N ALA A 241 -19.51 -0.77 -5.73
CA ALA A 241 -18.80 -1.24 -4.54
C ALA A 241 -17.39 -0.64 -4.45
N GLY A 242 -16.64 -0.63 -5.56
CA GLY A 242 -15.33 -0.01 -5.63
C GLY A 242 -15.39 1.51 -5.40
N LEU A 243 -16.34 2.19 -6.03
CA LEU A 243 -16.55 3.63 -5.83
C LEU A 243 -16.94 3.96 -4.38
N ALA A 244 -17.86 3.20 -3.78
CA ALA A 244 -18.26 3.38 -2.40
C ALA A 244 -17.08 3.15 -1.43
N ALA A 245 -16.26 2.12 -1.68
CA ALA A 245 -15.07 1.86 -0.89
C ALA A 245 -14.08 3.04 -0.91
N GLU A 246 -13.85 3.62 -2.07
CA GLU A 246 -12.95 4.79 -2.21
C GLU A 246 -13.50 6.04 -1.54
N LEU A 247 -14.81 6.29 -1.61
CA LEU A 247 -15.44 7.41 -0.93
C LEU A 247 -15.28 7.36 0.59
N ILE A 248 -15.19 6.16 1.18
CA ILE A 248 -14.94 5.98 2.61
C ILE A 248 -13.46 5.75 2.94
N GLY A 249 -12.56 5.95 1.96
CA GLY A 249 -11.11 5.94 2.17
C GLY A 249 -10.44 4.57 2.03
N PHE A 250 -11.12 3.54 1.54
CA PHE A 250 -10.52 2.27 1.16
C PHE A 250 -10.07 2.33 -0.29
N ARG A 251 -8.90 1.78 -0.57
CA ARG A 251 -8.44 1.65 -1.94
C ARG A 251 -9.16 0.49 -2.62
N SER A 252 -9.81 0.77 -3.73
CA SER A 252 -10.34 -0.21 -4.65
C SER A 252 -9.37 -0.38 -5.83
N THR A 253 -9.13 -1.62 -6.22
CA THR A 253 -8.33 -1.93 -7.41
C THR A 253 -9.17 -2.86 -8.27
N PRO A 254 -9.49 -2.48 -9.52
CA PRO A 254 -10.14 -3.39 -10.45
C PRO A 254 -9.29 -4.65 -10.61
N ILE A 255 -9.96 -5.79 -10.70
CA ILE A 255 -9.27 -7.08 -10.88
C ILE A 255 -8.82 -7.14 -12.33
N ASP A 256 -7.52 -7.20 -12.54
CA ASP A 256 -6.98 -7.39 -13.87
C ASP A 256 -6.99 -8.87 -14.30
N VAL A 257 -6.84 -9.10 -15.61
CA VAL A 257 -6.86 -10.46 -16.18
C VAL A 257 -5.70 -11.32 -15.66
N PHE A 258 -4.57 -10.71 -15.26
CA PHE A 258 -3.41 -11.46 -14.75
C PHE A 258 -3.64 -11.94 -13.33
N ASP A 259 -4.21 -11.10 -12.47
CA ASP A 259 -4.57 -11.46 -11.10
C ASP A 259 -5.70 -12.49 -11.08
N GLU A 260 -6.69 -12.34 -11.96
CA GLU A 260 -7.75 -13.33 -12.12
C GLU A 260 -7.22 -14.67 -12.64
N THR A 261 -6.34 -14.65 -13.65
CA THR A 261 -5.70 -15.86 -14.16
C THR A 261 -4.90 -16.58 -13.07
N ARG A 262 -4.17 -15.82 -12.24
CA ARG A 262 -3.40 -16.39 -11.13
C ARG A 262 -4.31 -17.03 -10.10
N ARG A 263 -5.36 -16.34 -9.70
CA ARG A 263 -6.33 -16.83 -8.73
C ARG A 263 -6.98 -18.13 -9.20
N VAL A 264 -7.50 -18.16 -10.42
CA VAL A 264 -8.17 -19.32 -10.99
C VAL A 264 -7.21 -20.51 -11.12
N ARG A 265 -5.95 -20.27 -11.46
CA ARG A 265 -4.91 -21.30 -11.48
C ARG A 265 -4.66 -21.91 -10.11
N ASP A 266 -4.53 -21.07 -9.07
CA ASP A 266 -4.28 -21.53 -7.71
C ASP A 266 -5.50 -22.28 -7.16
N GLU A 267 -6.72 -21.82 -7.45
CA GLU A 267 -7.97 -22.46 -7.06
C GLU A 267 -8.11 -23.87 -7.66
N PHE A 268 -7.91 -24.00 -8.95
CA PHE A 268 -7.94 -25.33 -9.61
C PHE A 268 -6.77 -26.23 -9.17
N ALA A 269 -5.59 -25.66 -8.92
CA ALA A 269 -4.45 -26.44 -8.43
C ALA A 269 -4.73 -27.03 -7.05
N ASP A 270 -5.36 -26.25 -6.17
CA ASP A 270 -5.76 -26.70 -4.85
C ASP A 270 -6.93 -27.72 -4.93
N GLU A 271 -7.95 -27.42 -5.72
CA GLU A 271 -9.12 -28.29 -5.89
C GLU A 271 -8.76 -29.68 -6.44
N PHE A 272 -7.91 -29.73 -7.48
CA PHE A 272 -7.60 -31.00 -8.16
C PHE A 272 -6.44 -31.76 -7.54
N TYR A 273 -5.47 -31.06 -6.93
CA TYR A 273 -4.21 -31.66 -6.47
C TYR A 273 -3.81 -31.31 -5.04
N GLY A 274 -4.54 -30.42 -4.35
CA GLY A 274 -4.18 -29.92 -3.00
C GLY A 274 -2.81 -29.22 -2.96
N LYS A 275 -2.41 -28.59 -4.06
CA LYS A 275 -1.10 -27.94 -4.24
C LYS A 275 -1.26 -26.52 -4.76
N LYS A 276 -0.24 -25.69 -4.59
CA LYS A 276 -0.17 -24.40 -5.29
C LYS A 276 0.16 -24.62 -6.77
N TRP A 277 -0.30 -23.73 -7.65
CA TRP A 277 -0.02 -23.81 -9.07
C TRP A 277 1.46 -23.97 -9.41
N ASN A 278 2.34 -23.28 -8.69
CA ASN A 278 3.77 -23.32 -8.93
C ASN A 278 4.42 -24.66 -8.56
N ASP A 279 3.78 -25.44 -7.68
CA ASP A 279 4.25 -26.75 -7.22
C ASP A 279 3.76 -27.89 -8.10
N LEU A 280 2.89 -27.58 -9.08
CA LEU A 280 2.41 -28.54 -10.06
C LEU A 280 3.45 -28.84 -11.14
N THR A 281 3.48 -30.09 -11.59
CA THR A 281 4.24 -30.51 -12.77
C THR A 281 3.63 -29.92 -14.05
N ASN A 282 4.40 -29.86 -15.13
CA ASN A 282 3.90 -29.38 -16.42
C ASN A 282 2.72 -30.21 -16.96
N VAL A 283 2.67 -31.50 -16.65
CA VAL A 283 1.56 -32.38 -17.02
C VAL A 283 0.29 -32.01 -16.29
N GLU A 284 0.36 -31.85 -14.97
CA GLU A 284 -0.77 -31.44 -14.11
C GLU A 284 -1.32 -30.05 -14.53
N ARG A 285 -0.46 -29.09 -14.80
CA ARG A 285 -0.86 -27.75 -15.32
C ARG A 285 -1.57 -27.84 -16.67
N THR A 286 -1.07 -28.69 -17.56
CA THR A 286 -1.66 -28.88 -18.88
C THR A 286 -3.04 -29.51 -18.78
N LEU A 287 -3.23 -30.50 -17.89
CA LEU A 287 -4.51 -31.13 -17.66
C LEU A 287 -5.55 -30.14 -17.14
N ILE A 288 -5.24 -29.40 -16.09
CA ILE A 288 -6.12 -28.35 -15.56
C ILE A 288 -6.50 -27.37 -16.66
N THR A 289 -5.50 -26.84 -17.39
CA THR A 289 -5.76 -25.86 -18.46
C THR A 289 -6.64 -26.46 -19.57
N ARG A 290 -6.48 -27.73 -19.87
CA ARG A 290 -7.29 -28.39 -20.91
C ARG A 290 -8.75 -28.59 -20.49
N GLU A 291 -9.01 -28.82 -19.21
CA GLU A 291 -10.35 -29.10 -18.71
C GLU A 291 -11.16 -27.84 -18.44
N SER A 292 -10.51 -26.69 -18.17
CA SER A 292 -11.18 -25.41 -17.89
C SER A 292 -11.18 -24.49 -19.12
N GLU A 293 -12.36 -24.34 -19.76
CA GLU A 293 -12.56 -23.33 -20.83
C GLU A 293 -12.36 -21.91 -20.32
N TYR A 294 -12.79 -21.63 -19.10
CA TYR A 294 -12.61 -20.31 -18.48
C TYR A 294 -11.13 -19.96 -18.31
N LEU A 295 -10.33 -20.91 -17.82
CA LEU A 295 -8.88 -20.70 -17.66
C LEU A 295 -8.17 -20.55 -19.01
N LYS A 296 -8.59 -21.28 -20.06
CA LYS A 296 -8.08 -21.08 -21.43
C LYS A 296 -8.34 -19.66 -21.93
N THR A 297 -9.57 -19.17 -21.75
CA THR A 297 -9.95 -17.82 -22.17
C THR A 297 -9.13 -16.77 -21.43
N LEU A 298 -8.99 -16.87 -20.10
CA LEU A 298 -8.18 -15.96 -19.31
C LEU A 298 -6.71 -15.98 -19.73
N GLN A 299 -6.14 -17.15 -20.02
CA GLN A 299 -4.76 -17.27 -20.48
C GLN A 299 -4.55 -16.69 -21.88
N ALA A 300 -5.52 -16.86 -22.77
CA ALA A 300 -5.47 -16.26 -24.11
C ALA A 300 -5.50 -14.73 -24.02
N THR A 301 -6.45 -14.17 -23.26
CA THR A 301 -6.56 -12.73 -23.03
C THR A 301 -5.29 -12.17 -22.36
N SER A 302 -4.77 -12.86 -21.35
CA SER A 302 -3.52 -12.47 -20.67
C SER A 302 -2.31 -12.44 -21.62
N LYS A 303 -2.22 -13.39 -22.57
CA LYS A 303 -1.17 -13.41 -23.59
C LYS A 303 -1.31 -12.27 -24.59
N GLU A 304 -2.53 -11.98 -25.02
CA GLU A 304 -2.81 -10.86 -25.92
C GLU A 304 -2.44 -9.52 -25.30
N VAL A 305 -2.81 -9.32 -24.03
CA VAL A 305 -2.45 -8.12 -23.26
C VAL A 305 -0.93 -8.01 -23.07
N SER A 306 -0.23 -9.13 -22.87
CA SER A 306 1.24 -9.15 -22.74
C SER A 306 1.99 -8.90 -24.05
N ALA A 307 1.35 -9.20 -25.20
CA ALA A 307 1.98 -9.08 -26.52
C ALA A 307 1.86 -7.67 -27.12
N ARG A 308 1.09 -6.82 -26.49
CA ARG A 308 0.87 -5.39 -26.82
C ARG A 308 1.74 -4.48 -26.00
#